data_155e8b7e97b10a0406f838c7d501a2d1
#
_entry.id   155e8b7e97b10a0406f838c7d501a2d1
#
_cell.length_a   1.000
_cell.length_b   1.000
_cell.length_c   1.000
_cell.angle_alpha   90.00
_cell.angle_beta   90.00
_cell.angle_gamma   90.00
#
_symmetry.space_group_name_H-M   'P 1'
#
loop_
_entity.id
_entity.type
_entity.pdbx_description
1 polymer ?
#
loop_
_entity_poly.entity_id
_entity_poly.type
_entity_poly.pdbx_seq_one_letter_code
_entity_poly.pdbx_strand_id
1 'polypeptide(L)'
;MPSIVVSGYKEASDTLRLSDLRQALYDEGAILMEKVLVNLHGDEHRSRRLIETKVFRRDFLQWYESTVFPTTLRETLAPYLVAGKTDLVDFGFRVMMNLTADFSGVDRPLRTPGETAHLLRILRTFASCSSKTRRRAMEGWKKSASNSAMA
;
A
#
# COMPACT_ATOMS: atom_id res chain seq x y z
N MET A 1 1.09 -20.13 20.64
CA MET A 1 2.54 -20.12 20.42
C MET A 1 3.15 -18.99 21.22
N PRO A 2 4.32 -19.17 21.85
CA PRO A 2 4.99 -18.09 22.55
C PRO A 2 5.35 -16.98 21.56
N SER A 3 5.12 -15.73 21.93
CA SER A 3 5.54 -14.56 21.13
C SER A 3 6.92 -14.11 21.59
N ILE A 4 7.82 -13.84 20.65
CA ILE A 4 9.15 -13.29 20.90
C ILE A 4 9.12 -11.83 20.46
N VAL A 5 9.52 -10.92 21.36
CA VAL A 5 9.68 -9.51 21.04
C VAL A 5 11.17 -9.23 20.83
N VAL A 6 11.50 -8.74 19.65
CA VAL A 6 12.87 -8.36 19.28
C VAL A 6 12.95 -6.85 19.29
N SER A 7 13.78 -6.26 20.17
CA SER A 7 13.86 -4.80 20.38
C SER A 7 15.21 -4.19 20.01
N GLY A 8 16.27 -5.00 19.94
CA GLY A 8 17.62 -4.53 19.56
C GLY A 8 17.77 -4.37 18.04
N TYR A 9 18.51 -3.35 17.58
CA TYR A 9 18.73 -3.14 16.14
C TYR A 9 19.42 -4.33 15.46
N LYS A 10 20.44 -4.90 16.08
CA LYS A 10 21.17 -6.02 15.51
C LYS A 10 20.31 -7.27 15.45
N GLU A 11 19.63 -7.59 16.53
CA GLU A 11 18.72 -8.73 16.64
C GLU A 11 17.56 -8.62 15.67
N ALA A 12 16.98 -7.42 15.49
CA ALA A 12 15.95 -7.17 14.51
C ALA A 12 16.47 -7.35 13.07
N SER A 13 17.66 -6.84 12.78
CA SER A 13 18.31 -6.98 11.48
C SER A 13 18.60 -8.45 11.15
N ASP A 14 19.12 -9.21 12.10
CA ASP A 14 19.43 -10.62 11.93
C ASP A 14 18.15 -11.46 11.78
N THR A 15 17.12 -11.13 12.56
CA THR A 15 15.79 -11.77 12.46
C THR A 15 15.17 -11.55 11.08
N LEU A 16 15.19 -10.32 10.57
CA LEU A 16 14.61 -9.99 9.25
C LEU A 16 15.34 -10.65 8.07
N ARG A 17 16.55 -11.19 8.28
CA ARG A 17 17.30 -11.94 7.27
C ARG A 17 16.98 -13.43 7.23
N LEU A 18 16.23 -13.93 8.20
CA LEU A 18 15.85 -15.34 8.24
C LEU A 18 14.86 -15.63 7.11
N SER A 19 15.19 -16.60 6.29
CA SER A 19 14.38 -17.03 5.13
C SER A 19 13.04 -17.67 5.51
N ASP A 20 12.97 -18.21 6.73
CA ASP A 20 11.81 -18.97 7.22
C ASP A 20 10.74 -18.05 7.84
N LEU A 21 11.07 -16.76 8.03
CA LEU A 21 10.11 -15.79 8.52
C LEU A 21 9.17 -15.35 7.42
N ARG A 22 7.92 -15.24 7.79
CA ARG A 22 6.89 -14.75 6.90
C ARG A 22 6.08 -13.66 7.60
N GLN A 23 5.59 -12.72 6.82
CA GLN A 23 4.79 -11.63 7.34
C GLN A 23 3.43 -12.16 7.83
N ALA A 24 3.08 -11.85 9.07
CA ALA A 24 1.78 -12.21 9.65
C ALA A 24 0.67 -11.24 9.22
N LEU A 25 -0.59 -11.62 9.48
CA LEU A 25 -1.79 -10.80 9.32
C LEU A 25 -2.23 -10.54 7.86
N TYR A 26 -1.61 -11.19 6.88
CA TYR A 26 -2.06 -11.09 5.49
C TYR A 26 -2.84 -12.32 5.03
N ASP A 27 -2.75 -13.43 5.75
CA ASP A 27 -3.48 -14.68 5.42
C ASP A 27 -5.00 -14.47 5.49
N GLU A 28 -5.46 -13.68 6.47
CA GLU A 28 -6.87 -13.34 6.61
C GLU A 28 -7.40 -12.45 5.48
N GLY A 29 -6.49 -11.76 4.81
CA GLY A 29 -6.79 -10.95 3.63
C GLY A 29 -6.47 -11.64 2.31
N ALA A 30 -6.17 -12.94 2.31
CA ALA A 30 -5.69 -13.68 1.14
C ALA A 30 -6.61 -13.55 -0.08
N ILE A 31 -7.94 -13.52 0.11
CA ILE A 31 -8.91 -13.33 -0.98
C ILE A 31 -8.60 -12.09 -1.83
N LEU A 32 -8.11 -11.01 -1.20
CA LEU A 32 -7.80 -9.74 -1.86
C LEU A 32 -6.32 -9.59 -2.20
N MET A 33 -5.45 -10.29 -1.47
CA MET A 33 -3.99 -10.04 -1.49
C MET A 33 -3.16 -11.31 -1.77
N GLU A 34 -3.78 -12.41 -2.20
CA GLU A 34 -3.10 -13.70 -2.39
C GLU A 34 -1.86 -13.60 -3.28
N LYS A 35 -1.96 -12.85 -4.38
CA LYS A 35 -0.87 -12.70 -5.37
C LYS A 35 -0.10 -11.39 -5.26
N VAL A 36 -0.30 -10.65 -4.19
CA VAL A 36 0.48 -9.42 -3.93
C VAL A 36 1.84 -9.80 -3.36
N LEU A 37 2.89 -9.09 -3.77
CA LEU A 37 4.28 -9.40 -3.41
C LEU A 37 4.50 -9.65 -1.92
N VAL A 38 3.83 -8.90 -1.04
CA VAL A 38 3.95 -9.04 0.42
C VAL A 38 3.46 -10.38 0.97
N ASN A 39 2.65 -11.12 0.20
CA ASN A 39 2.14 -12.44 0.57
C ASN A 39 2.89 -13.60 -0.09
N LEU A 40 3.75 -13.29 -1.04
CA LEU A 40 4.54 -14.31 -1.73
C LEU A 40 5.77 -14.69 -0.91
N HIS A 41 6.23 -15.93 -1.06
CA HIS A 41 7.39 -16.47 -0.36
C HIS A 41 8.30 -17.25 -1.32
N GLY A 42 9.56 -17.48 -0.90
CA GLY A 42 10.51 -18.29 -1.62
C GLY A 42 10.75 -17.83 -3.06
N ASP A 43 10.74 -18.76 -4.00
CA ASP A 43 11.07 -18.49 -5.41
C ASP A 43 9.98 -17.70 -6.12
N GLU A 44 8.72 -17.86 -5.73
CA GLU A 44 7.63 -17.07 -6.29
C GLU A 44 7.78 -15.58 -5.93
N HIS A 45 8.07 -15.27 -4.66
CA HIS A 45 8.41 -13.91 -4.23
C HIS A 45 9.61 -13.36 -5.01
N ARG A 46 10.69 -14.14 -5.12
CA ARG A 46 11.90 -13.73 -5.84
C ARG A 46 11.62 -13.41 -7.31
N SER A 47 10.89 -14.29 -7.99
CA SER A 47 10.54 -14.12 -9.40
C SER A 47 9.66 -12.88 -9.60
N ARG A 48 8.66 -12.69 -8.77
CA ARG A 48 7.79 -11.52 -8.81
C ARG A 48 8.56 -10.24 -8.52
N ARG A 49 9.42 -10.25 -7.50
CA ARG A 49 10.27 -9.10 -7.12
C ARG A 49 11.17 -8.65 -8.26
N LEU A 50 11.77 -9.58 -9.02
CA LEU A 50 12.61 -9.26 -10.17
C LEU A 50 11.85 -8.50 -11.26
N ILE A 51 10.56 -8.80 -11.45
CA ILE A 51 9.71 -8.08 -12.41
C ILE A 51 9.41 -6.69 -11.89
N GLU A 52 8.97 -6.60 -10.64
CA GLU A 52 8.54 -5.33 -10.02
C GLU A 52 9.70 -4.34 -9.83
N THR A 53 10.93 -4.80 -9.60
CA THR A 53 12.11 -3.92 -9.49
C THR A 53 12.40 -3.13 -10.76
N LYS A 54 11.91 -3.57 -11.93
CA LYS A 54 12.06 -2.82 -13.17
C LYS A 54 11.31 -1.48 -13.13
N VAL A 55 10.23 -1.37 -12.38
CA VAL A 55 9.46 -0.13 -12.20
C VAL A 55 10.20 0.87 -11.29
N PHE A 56 11.10 0.37 -10.43
CA PHE A 56 11.87 1.21 -9.49
C PHE A 56 13.26 1.59 -10.02
N ARG A 57 13.47 1.48 -11.32
CA ARG A 57 14.73 1.90 -11.95
C ARG A 57 14.85 3.42 -11.88
N ARG A 58 16.10 3.88 -11.69
CA ARG A 58 16.41 5.30 -11.53
C ARG A 58 16.00 6.14 -12.74
N ASP A 59 16.22 5.63 -13.94
CA ASP A 59 15.84 6.28 -15.20
C ASP A 59 14.31 6.44 -15.33
N PHE A 60 13.55 5.40 -14.95
CA PHE A 60 12.09 5.49 -14.90
C PHE A 60 11.61 6.53 -13.89
N LEU A 61 12.18 6.53 -12.68
CA LEU A 61 11.80 7.50 -11.64
C LEU A 61 12.13 8.93 -12.06
N GLN A 62 13.28 9.15 -12.70
CA GLN A 62 13.65 10.48 -13.24
C GLN A 62 12.71 10.95 -14.35
N TRP A 63 12.33 10.06 -15.25
CA TRP A 63 11.34 10.35 -16.28
C TRP A 63 9.97 10.67 -15.65
N TYR A 64 9.52 9.86 -14.70
CA TYR A 64 8.26 10.07 -14.00
C TYR A 64 8.24 11.43 -13.28
N GLU A 65 9.30 11.76 -12.54
CA GLU A 65 9.47 13.02 -11.81
C GLU A 65 9.46 14.23 -12.75
N SER A 66 10.12 14.15 -13.89
CA SER A 66 10.24 15.27 -14.81
C SER A 66 9.05 15.45 -15.74
N THR A 67 8.33 14.40 -16.05
CA THR A 67 7.30 14.40 -17.11
C THR A 67 5.89 14.19 -16.57
N VAL A 68 5.69 13.10 -15.82
CA VAL A 68 4.35 12.70 -15.38
C VAL A 68 3.90 13.52 -14.17
N PHE A 69 4.75 13.59 -13.16
CA PHE A 69 4.43 14.28 -11.90
C PHE A 69 3.98 15.74 -12.10
N PRO A 70 4.72 16.62 -12.82
CA PRO A 70 4.31 18.01 -12.99
C PRO A 70 2.99 18.13 -13.77
N THR A 71 2.77 17.26 -14.74
CA THR A 71 1.55 17.27 -15.56
C THR A 71 0.33 16.90 -14.71
N THR A 72 0.40 15.79 -14.00
CA THR A 72 -0.66 15.29 -13.12
C THR A 72 -0.96 16.28 -11.99
N LEU A 73 0.07 16.89 -11.42
CA LEU A 73 -0.09 17.91 -10.37
C LEU A 73 -0.83 19.13 -10.91
N ARG A 74 -0.44 19.64 -12.08
CA ARG A 74 -1.06 20.81 -12.73
C ARG A 74 -2.54 20.53 -13.05
N GLU A 75 -2.85 19.39 -13.64
CA GLU A 75 -4.23 18.97 -13.94
C GLU A 75 -5.08 18.90 -12.68
N THR A 76 -4.53 18.32 -11.62
CA THR A 76 -5.24 18.18 -10.35
C THR A 76 -5.46 19.53 -9.66
N LEU A 77 -4.52 20.46 -9.80
CA LEU A 77 -4.57 21.79 -9.18
C LEU A 77 -5.51 22.75 -9.92
N ALA A 78 -5.66 22.60 -11.25
CA ALA A 78 -6.38 23.55 -12.09
C ALA A 78 -7.79 23.92 -11.58
N PRO A 79 -8.67 22.99 -11.16
CA PRO A 79 -9.99 23.33 -10.65
C PRO A 79 -9.97 24.19 -9.38
N TYR A 80 -8.96 24.02 -8.54
CA TYR A 80 -8.82 24.77 -7.29
C TYR A 80 -8.31 26.19 -7.55
N LEU A 81 -7.46 26.37 -8.55
CA LEU A 81 -7.03 27.71 -8.99
C LEU A 81 -8.24 28.53 -9.49
N VAL A 82 -9.13 27.92 -10.25
CA VAL A 82 -10.37 28.56 -10.70
C VAL A 82 -11.28 28.90 -9.54
N ALA A 83 -11.40 28.01 -8.55
CA ALA A 83 -12.24 28.21 -7.38
C ALA A 83 -11.64 29.22 -6.37
N GLY A 84 -10.36 29.54 -6.47
CA GLY A 84 -9.64 30.47 -5.56
C GLY A 84 -9.49 29.97 -4.12
N LYS A 85 -9.87 28.72 -3.84
CA LYS A 85 -9.78 28.08 -2.52
C LYS A 85 -9.66 26.58 -2.64
N THR A 86 -9.05 25.95 -1.61
CA THR A 86 -8.97 24.50 -1.53
C THR A 86 -8.94 24.03 -0.08
N ASP A 87 -9.45 22.82 0.16
CA ASP A 87 -9.13 22.02 1.34
C ASP A 87 -7.84 21.25 1.02
N LEU A 88 -6.76 21.52 1.77
CA LEU A 88 -5.45 20.90 1.53
C LEU A 88 -5.47 19.39 1.74
N VAL A 89 -6.32 18.89 2.62
CA VAL A 89 -6.43 17.44 2.89
C VAL A 89 -7.10 16.75 1.70
N ASP A 90 -8.23 17.28 1.22
CA ASP A 90 -8.93 16.73 0.03
C ASP A 90 -8.03 16.84 -1.21
N PHE A 91 -7.38 17.98 -1.42
CA PHE A 91 -6.42 18.17 -2.50
C PHE A 91 -5.28 17.16 -2.45
N GLY A 92 -4.66 16.96 -1.27
CA GLY A 92 -3.60 15.99 -1.07
C GLY A 92 -4.03 14.57 -1.43
N PHE A 93 -5.21 14.14 -0.97
CA PHE A 93 -5.75 12.82 -1.34
C PHE A 93 -5.96 12.68 -2.84
N ARG A 94 -6.44 13.71 -3.53
CA ARG A 94 -6.65 13.68 -4.98
C ARG A 94 -5.34 13.63 -5.75
N VAL A 95 -4.37 14.44 -5.36
CA VAL A 95 -3.02 14.42 -5.97
C VAL A 95 -2.40 13.04 -5.80
N MET A 96 -2.37 12.50 -4.59
CA MET A 96 -1.80 11.18 -4.33
C MET A 96 -2.53 10.07 -5.08
N MET A 97 -3.87 10.15 -5.16
CA MET A 97 -4.65 9.18 -5.93
C MET A 97 -4.27 9.22 -7.41
N ASN A 98 -4.20 10.41 -8.01
CA ASN A 98 -3.88 10.57 -9.42
C ASN A 98 -2.45 10.12 -9.74
N LEU A 99 -1.48 10.51 -8.91
CA LEU A 99 -0.08 10.09 -9.06
C LEU A 99 0.08 8.58 -8.90
N THR A 100 -0.60 7.99 -7.91
CA THR A 100 -0.57 6.54 -7.69
C THR A 100 -1.20 5.80 -8.88
N ALA A 101 -2.32 6.28 -9.39
CA ALA A 101 -2.98 5.68 -10.56
C ALA A 101 -2.05 5.73 -11.79
N ASP A 102 -1.46 6.87 -12.08
CA ASP A 102 -0.51 7.03 -13.19
C ASP A 102 0.72 6.13 -13.03
N PHE A 103 1.28 6.05 -11.81
CA PHE A 103 2.43 5.19 -11.50
C PHE A 103 2.10 3.69 -11.62
N SER A 104 0.92 3.29 -11.18
CA SER A 104 0.48 1.90 -11.18
C SER A 104 -0.14 1.44 -12.51
N GLY A 105 -0.24 2.33 -13.50
CA GLY A 105 -0.87 2.03 -14.80
C GLY A 105 -2.37 1.86 -14.72
N VAL A 106 -3.03 2.50 -13.75
CA VAL A 106 -4.49 2.53 -13.68
C VAL A 106 -5.00 3.59 -14.64
N ASP A 107 -5.79 3.16 -15.62
CA ASP A 107 -6.35 4.06 -16.64
C ASP A 107 -7.23 5.14 -16.05
N ARG A 108 -6.95 6.37 -16.46
CA ARG A 108 -7.75 7.55 -16.18
C ARG A 108 -7.99 8.32 -17.49
N PRO A 109 -8.84 7.77 -18.40
CA PRO A 109 -8.96 8.28 -19.75
C PRO A 109 -9.51 9.72 -19.82
N LEU A 110 -10.35 10.09 -18.87
CA LEU A 110 -10.95 11.43 -18.83
C LEU A 110 -10.13 12.44 -18.02
N ARG A 111 -9.29 11.98 -17.10
CA ARG A 111 -8.47 12.79 -16.17
C ARG A 111 -9.26 13.88 -15.44
N THR A 112 -10.54 13.61 -15.17
CA THR A 112 -11.48 14.55 -14.55
C THR A 112 -11.51 14.45 -13.03
N PRO A 113 -11.96 15.53 -12.32
CA PRO A 113 -12.20 15.46 -10.88
C PRO A 113 -13.22 14.40 -10.46
N GLY A 114 -14.20 14.10 -11.31
CA GLY A 114 -15.20 13.04 -11.06
C GLY A 114 -14.59 11.66 -11.11
N GLU A 115 -13.72 11.38 -12.06
CA GLU A 115 -12.97 10.12 -12.16
C GLU A 115 -12.07 9.92 -10.95
N THR A 116 -11.35 10.96 -10.53
CA THR A 116 -10.53 10.93 -9.30
C THR A 116 -11.38 10.65 -8.06
N ALA A 117 -12.55 11.26 -7.93
CA ALA A 117 -13.47 11.02 -6.83
C ALA A 117 -13.98 9.57 -6.81
N HIS A 118 -14.23 8.98 -8.00
CA HIS A 118 -14.62 7.57 -8.12
C HIS A 118 -13.51 6.64 -7.62
N LEU A 119 -12.27 6.84 -8.07
CA LEU A 119 -11.11 6.04 -7.62
C LEU A 119 -10.87 6.16 -6.11
N LEU A 120 -10.97 7.37 -5.56
CA LEU A 120 -10.86 7.60 -4.12
C LEU A 120 -11.94 6.85 -3.33
N ARG A 121 -13.18 6.80 -3.84
CA ARG A 121 -14.26 6.05 -3.20
C ARG A 121 -13.95 4.55 -3.18
N ILE A 122 -13.49 3.98 -4.29
CA ILE A 122 -13.09 2.58 -4.37
C ILE A 122 -11.98 2.28 -3.35
N LEU A 123 -10.92 3.09 -3.34
CA LEU A 123 -9.79 2.91 -2.44
C LEU A 123 -10.21 3.01 -0.96
N ARG A 124 -11.06 3.97 -0.59
CA ARG A 124 -11.58 4.11 0.78
C ARG A 124 -12.41 2.91 1.20
N THR A 125 -13.23 2.38 0.30
CA THR A 125 -14.01 1.16 0.57
C THR A 125 -13.08 -0.02 0.81
N PHE A 126 -12.10 -0.22 -0.05
CA PHE A 126 -11.09 -1.28 0.09
C PHE A 126 -10.31 -1.15 1.41
N ALA A 127 -9.81 0.04 1.73
CA ALA A 127 -9.07 0.30 2.97
C ALA A 127 -9.92 0.04 4.23
N SER A 128 -11.20 0.37 4.18
CA SER A 128 -12.12 0.11 5.30
C SER A 128 -12.39 -1.39 5.50
N CYS A 129 -12.51 -2.15 4.42
CA CYS A 129 -12.65 -3.61 4.49
C CYS A 129 -11.38 -4.26 5.05
N SER A 130 -10.22 -3.89 4.52
CA SER A 130 -8.92 -4.40 4.97
C SER A 130 -8.66 -4.09 6.45
N SER A 131 -8.96 -2.89 6.91
CA SER A 131 -8.77 -2.50 8.31
C SER A 131 -9.66 -3.28 9.28
N LYS A 132 -10.91 -3.56 8.91
CA LYS A 132 -11.85 -4.37 9.71
C LYS A 132 -11.36 -5.82 9.82
N THR A 133 -10.93 -6.41 8.71
CA THR A 133 -10.40 -7.79 8.68
C THR A 133 -9.16 -7.89 9.56
N ARG A 134 -8.20 -6.98 9.41
CA ARG A 134 -6.98 -6.95 10.24
C ARG A 134 -7.26 -6.75 11.72
N ARG A 135 -8.25 -5.91 12.08
CA ARG A 135 -8.65 -5.72 13.49
C ARG A 135 -9.20 -7.00 14.08
N ARG A 136 -10.08 -7.73 13.38
CA ARG A 136 -10.62 -9.01 13.82
C ARG A 136 -9.54 -10.07 14.02
N ALA A 137 -8.59 -10.15 13.10
CA ALA A 137 -7.46 -11.06 13.20
C ALA A 137 -6.59 -10.75 14.43
N MET A 138 -6.28 -9.48 14.69
CA MET A 138 -5.53 -9.05 15.88
C MET A 138 -6.27 -9.34 17.19
N GLU A 139 -7.58 -9.15 17.24
CA GLU A 139 -8.39 -9.48 18.41
C GLU A 139 -8.43 -11.00 18.67
N GLY A 140 -8.55 -11.80 17.62
CA GLY A 140 -8.47 -13.26 17.71
C GLY A 140 -7.11 -13.73 18.24
N TRP A 141 -6.02 -13.15 17.73
CA TRP A 141 -4.67 -13.45 18.20
C TRP A 141 -4.46 -13.07 19.69
N LYS A 142 -4.93 -11.88 20.12
CA LYS A 142 -4.84 -11.45 21.54
C LYS A 142 -5.59 -12.39 22.47
N LYS A 143 -6.79 -12.85 22.09
CA LYS A 143 -7.56 -13.83 22.85
C LYS A 143 -6.85 -15.17 22.97
N SER A 144 -6.25 -15.65 21.89
CA SER A 144 -5.47 -16.89 21.88
C SER A 144 -4.23 -16.78 22.76
N ALA A 145 -3.50 -15.67 22.71
CA ALA A 145 -2.32 -15.42 23.53
C ALA A 145 -2.66 -15.33 25.04
N SER A 146 -3.77 -14.68 25.40
CA SER A 146 -4.20 -14.60 26.80
C SER A 146 -4.62 -15.97 27.38
N ASN A 147 -5.28 -16.81 26.59
CA ASN A 147 -5.67 -18.16 27.03
C ASN A 147 -4.46 -19.09 27.20
N SER A 148 -3.39 -18.92 26.40
CA SER A 148 -2.14 -19.70 26.56
C SER A 148 -1.28 -19.25 27.75
N ALA A 149 -1.48 -18.05 28.26
CA ALA A 149 -0.75 -17.55 29.44
C ALA A 149 -1.40 -17.96 30.77
N MET A 150 -2.60 -18.52 30.74
CA MET A 150 -3.35 -18.99 31.91
C MET A 150 -3.37 -20.51 32.06
N ALA A 151 -2.75 -21.25 31.16
CA ALA A 151 -2.59 -22.71 31.17
C ALA A 151 -1.13 -23.08 31.44
#